data_0f383947607b64e79a5ecb06198df682
#
_entry.id   0f383947607b64e79a5ecb06198df682
#
_cell.length_a   1.000
_cell.length_b   1.000
_cell.length_c   1.000
_cell.angle_alpha   90.00
_cell.angle_beta   90.00
_cell.angle_gamma   90.00
#
_symmetry.space_group_name_H-M   'P 1'
#
loop_
_entity.id
_entity.type
_entity.pdbx_description
1 polymer ?
#
loop_
_entity_poly.entity_id
_entity_poly.type
_entity_poly.pdbx_seq_one_letter_code
_entity_poly.pdbx_strand_id
1 'polypeptide(L)'
;MKVRPSITIVENNRLLLMHYRYSNTDVHNLPGGNVEKGETITETVVRELMEELGVEVEVGKMILLGDVIMPEGKEDVLHCVFEGKIITGKPALNPEQTSALALVWMPLVDLHELDMYPNVGAELQRYYLKGRAIDYMRKIGQKWF
;
A
#
# COMPACT_ATOMS: atom_id res chain seq x y z
N MET A 1 12.85 14.05 1.25
CA MET A 1 11.80 13.14 0.73
C MET A 1 11.69 11.91 1.62
N LYS A 2 10.48 11.58 2.06
CA LYS A 2 10.24 10.34 2.79
C LYS A 2 10.18 9.17 1.84
N VAL A 3 10.55 7.99 2.32
CA VAL A 3 10.39 6.74 1.56
C VAL A 3 9.34 5.89 2.27
N ARG A 4 8.29 5.50 1.55
CA ARG A 4 7.22 4.68 2.08
C ARG A 4 7.05 3.42 1.24
N PRO A 5 7.67 2.31 1.64
CA PRO A 5 7.38 1.02 1.03
C PRO A 5 6.02 0.49 1.48
N SER A 6 5.38 -0.24 0.58
CA SER A 6 4.12 -0.93 0.83
C SER A 6 4.09 -2.25 0.06
N ILE A 7 3.08 -3.06 0.34
CA ILE A 7 2.98 -4.42 -0.20
C ILE A 7 1.60 -4.65 -0.81
N THR A 8 1.58 -5.39 -1.92
CA THR A 8 0.35 -5.94 -2.47
C THR A 8 0.28 -7.42 -2.12
N ILE A 9 -0.80 -7.82 -1.47
CA ILE A 9 -1.09 -9.21 -1.13
C ILE A 9 -2.39 -9.58 -1.83
N VAL A 10 -2.30 -10.47 -2.80
CA VAL A 10 -3.45 -10.90 -3.59
C VAL A 10 -3.76 -12.36 -3.30
N GLU A 11 -5.01 -12.63 -2.88
CA GLU A 11 -5.54 -13.97 -2.66
C GLU A 11 -6.93 -14.05 -3.29
N ASN A 12 -7.20 -15.10 -4.04
CA ASN A 12 -8.49 -15.32 -4.69
C ASN A 12 -8.96 -14.12 -5.54
N ASN A 13 -8.02 -13.53 -6.31
CA ASN A 13 -8.26 -12.35 -7.15
C ASN A 13 -8.75 -11.10 -6.36
N ARG A 14 -8.35 -10.99 -5.09
CA ARG A 14 -8.64 -9.85 -4.23
C ARG A 14 -7.36 -9.33 -3.60
N LEU A 15 -7.27 -8.01 -3.53
CA LEU A 15 -6.14 -7.29 -2.94
C LEU A 15 -6.46 -6.88 -1.51
N LEU A 16 -5.53 -7.13 -0.59
CA LEU A 16 -5.67 -6.71 0.81
C LEU A 16 -5.42 -5.21 0.92
N LEU A 17 -6.41 -4.49 1.42
CA LEU A 17 -6.36 -3.04 1.64
C LEU A 17 -6.80 -2.70 3.05
N MET A 18 -6.33 -1.55 3.54
CA MET A 18 -6.73 -0.98 4.83
C MET A 18 -7.64 0.21 4.56
N HIS A 19 -8.86 0.14 5.08
CA HIS A 19 -9.85 1.19 4.89
C HIS A 19 -9.73 2.27 5.95
N TYR A 20 -9.55 3.51 5.50
CA TYR A 20 -9.52 4.71 6.33
C TYR A 20 -10.62 5.66 5.90
N ARG A 21 -10.99 6.59 6.77
CA ARG A 21 -11.89 7.67 6.41
C ARG A 21 -11.28 9.00 6.80
N TYR A 22 -11.15 9.87 5.81
CA TYR A 22 -10.64 11.23 5.99
C TYR A 22 -11.68 12.22 5.49
N SER A 23 -12.13 13.15 6.34
CA SER A 23 -13.11 14.19 5.97
C SER A 23 -14.31 13.64 5.20
N ASN A 24 -14.91 12.55 5.67
CA ASN A 24 -16.04 11.83 5.05
C ASN A 24 -15.73 11.13 3.73
N THR A 25 -14.46 11.00 3.36
CA THR A 25 -14.04 10.26 2.18
C THR A 25 -13.40 8.95 2.58
N ASP A 26 -13.85 7.86 1.96
CA ASP A 26 -13.27 6.53 2.15
C ASP A 26 -12.00 6.41 1.30
N VAL A 27 -10.90 6.07 1.95
CA VAL A 27 -9.61 5.88 1.29
C VAL A 27 -9.09 4.49 1.64
N HIS A 28 -8.59 3.79 0.64
CA HIS A 28 -8.05 2.45 0.80
C HIS A 28 -6.53 2.49 0.61
N ASN A 29 -5.80 2.14 1.66
CA ASN A 29 -4.33 2.19 1.65
C ASN A 29 -3.74 0.81 1.43
N LEU A 30 -2.64 0.77 0.69
CA LEU A 30 -1.78 -0.42 0.71
C LEU A 30 -1.09 -0.49 2.08
N PRO A 31 -1.03 -1.69 2.69
CA PRO A 31 -0.28 -1.86 3.93
C PRO A 31 1.19 -1.50 3.75
N GLY A 32 1.73 -0.77 4.70
CA GLY A 32 3.13 -0.33 4.67
C GLY A 32 3.36 0.80 5.63
N GLY A 33 4.47 1.49 5.51
CA GLY A 33 4.80 2.62 6.37
C GLY A 33 6.15 3.24 6.03
N ASN A 34 6.50 4.29 6.75
CA ASN A 34 7.74 5.02 6.52
C ASN A 34 8.95 4.24 7.01
N VAL A 35 10.04 4.31 6.25
CA VAL A 35 11.32 3.71 6.62
C VAL A 35 11.86 4.41 7.87
N GLU A 36 12.27 3.63 8.86
CA GLU A 36 12.97 4.11 10.05
C GLU A 36 14.48 3.98 9.86
N LYS A 37 15.22 4.77 10.63
CA LYS A 37 16.67 4.74 10.57
C LYS A 37 17.20 3.32 10.84
N GLY A 38 18.07 2.86 9.96
CA GLY A 38 18.70 1.56 10.10
C GLY A 38 17.97 0.41 9.43
N GLU A 39 16.79 0.69 8.84
CA GLU A 39 16.01 -0.31 8.11
C GLU A 39 16.26 -0.23 6.61
N THR A 40 16.25 -1.39 5.96
CA THR A 40 16.04 -1.45 4.52
C THR A 40 14.55 -1.26 4.21
N ILE A 41 14.21 -0.95 2.97
CA ILE A 41 12.81 -0.76 2.59
C ILE A 41 11.98 -2.04 2.75
N THR A 42 12.57 -3.21 2.52
CA THR A 42 11.86 -4.49 2.71
C THR A 42 11.69 -4.83 4.19
N GLU A 43 12.68 -4.54 5.03
CA GLU A 43 12.56 -4.70 6.48
C GLU A 43 11.43 -3.84 7.05
N THR A 44 11.23 -2.63 6.51
CA THR A 44 10.13 -1.76 6.91
C THR A 44 8.78 -2.43 6.64
N VAL A 45 8.61 -3.01 5.45
CA VAL A 45 7.37 -3.71 5.10
C VAL A 45 7.08 -4.85 6.08
N VAL A 46 8.08 -5.67 6.37
CA VAL A 46 7.93 -6.79 7.31
C VAL A 46 7.51 -6.29 8.70
N ARG A 47 8.17 -5.25 9.19
CA ARG A 47 7.85 -4.66 10.51
C ARG A 47 6.44 -4.10 10.55
N GLU A 48 6.06 -3.28 9.55
CA GLU A 48 4.75 -2.63 9.52
C GLU A 48 3.61 -3.65 9.44
N LEU A 49 3.76 -4.69 8.64
CA LEU A 49 2.74 -5.74 8.52
C LEU A 49 2.57 -6.50 9.83
N MET A 50 3.66 -6.76 10.55
CA MET A 50 3.58 -7.38 11.87
C MET A 50 2.91 -6.45 12.88
N GLU A 51 3.31 -5.18 12.94
CA GLU A 51 2.76 -4.21 13.88
C GLU A 51 1.27 -3.96 13.65
N GLU A 52 0.88 -3.68 12.41
CA GLU A 52 -0.47 -3.25 12.11
C GLU A 52 -1.46 -4.39 11.92
N LEU A 53 -1.01 -5.53 11.36
CA LEU A 53 -1.89 -6.64 10.96
C LEU A 53 -1.56 -7.97 11.62
N GLY A 54 -0.47 -8.07 12.37
CA GLY A 54 -0.11 -9.30 13.08
C GLY A 54 0.29 -10.46 12.18
N VAL A 55 0.74 -10.19 10.97
CA VAL A 55 1.15 -11.23 10.02
C VAL A 55 2.63 -11.13 9.67
N GLU A 56 3.24 -12.28 9.41
CA GLU A 56 4.56 -12.36 8.81
C GLU A 56 4.42 -12.47 7.30
N VAL A 57 5.13 -11.63 6.56
CA VAL A 57 5.05 -11.60 5.10
C VAL A 57 6.40 -11.89 4.47
N GLU A 58 6.36 -12.49 3.29
CA GLU A 58 7.50 -12.59 2.39
C GLU A 58 7.36 -11.50 1.34
N VAL A 59 8.37 -10.63 1.27
CA VAL A 59 8.40 -9.52 0.31
C VAL A 59 9.06 -10.01 -0.98
N GLY A 60 8.32 -9.88 -2.07
CA GLY A 60 8.80 -10.26 -3.41
C GLY A 60 9.45 -9.09 -4.12
N LYS A 61 9.27 -9.03 -5.44
CA LYS A 61 9.88 -7.97 -6.25
C LYS A 61 9.14 -6.64 -6.11
N MET A 62 9.85 -5.55 -6.33
CA MET A 62 9.26 -4.24 -6.44
C MET A 62 8.55 -4.14 -7.80
N ILE A 63 7.29 -3.75 -7.77
CA ILE A 63 6.46 -3.69 -8.98
C ILE A 63 6.09 -2.26 -9.38
N LEU A 64 6.32 -1.28 -8.49
CA LEU A 64 5.96 0.10 -8.76
C LEU A 64 6.84 1.03 -7.95
N LEU A 65 7.28 2.11 -8.58
CA LEU A 65 7.98 3.23 -7.96
C LEU A 65 7.30 4.50 -8.43
N GLY A 66 6.98 5.41 -7.52
CA GLY A 66 6.35 6.67 -7.89
C GLY A 66 6.45 7.73 -6.81
N ASP A 67 6.38 8.99 -7.25
CA ASP A 67 6.51 10.15 -6.37
C ASP A 67 5.14 10.74 -6.07
N VAL A 68 4.85 10.97 -4.80
CA VAL A 68 3.73 11.81 -4.39
C VAL A 68 4.29 13.17 -3.99
N ILE A 69 3.93 14.17 -4.76
CA ILE A 69 4.32 15.56 -4.47
C ILE A 69 3.29 16.12 -3.50
N MET A 70 3.76 16.49 -2.33
CA MET A 70 2.90 16.92 -1.24
C MET A 70 2.60 18.43 -1.33
N PRO A 71 1.51 18.88 -0.72
CA PRO A 71 1.23 20.31 -0.58
C PRO A 71 2.40 21.02 0.11
N GLU A 72 2.50 22.32 -0.14
CA GLU A 72 3.52 23.16 0.48
C GLU A 72 3.53 22.98 2.00
N GLY A 73 4.71 22.91 2.59
CA GLY A 73 4.92 22.70 4.01
C GLY A 73 4.96 21.22 4.42
N LYS A 74 4.74 20.29 3.50
CA LYS A 74 4.85 18.86 3.75
C LYS A 74 5.93 18.25 2.89
N GLU A 75 6.54 17.18 3.39
CA GLU A 75 7.61 16.48 2.70
C GLU A 75 7.05 15.54 1.64
N ASP A 76 7.63 15.57 0.43
CA ASP A 76 7.28 14.65 -0.65
C ASP A 76 7.57 13.20 -0.25
N VAL A 77 6.86 12.27 -0.87
CA VAL A 77 6.96 10.84 -0.55
C VAL A 77 7.29 10.03 -1.78
N LEU A 78 8.34 9.21 -1.68
CA LEU A 78 8.63 8.20 -2.69
C LEU A 78 7.96 6.89 -2.26
N HIS A 79 7.01 6.42 -3.07
CA HIS A 79 6.33 5.16 -2.84
C HIS A 79 7.03 4.03 -3.58
N CYS A 80 7.35 2.95 -2.84
CA CYS A 80 7.94 1.73 -3.39
C CYS A 80 6.96 0.60 -3.10
N VAL A 81 6.31 0.05 -4.12
CA VAL A 81 5.31 -1.02 -3.92
C VAL A 81 5.91 -2.36 -4.31
N PHE A 82 5.84 -3.30 -3.39
CA PHE A 82 6.32 -4.66 -3.57
C PHE A 82 5.14 -5.62 -3.66
N GLU A 83 5.26 -6.65 -4.47
CA GLU A 83 4.37 -7.80 -4.33
C GLU A 83 4.88 -8.70 -3.21
N GLY A 84 3.97 -9.46 -2.59
CA GLY A 84 4.36 -10.38 -1.54
C GLY A 84 3.23 -11.27 -1.11
N LYS A 85 3.48 -12.06 -0.09
CA LYS A 85 2.50 -13.01 0.45
C LYS A 85 2.60 -13.14 1.95
N ILE A 86 1.50 -13.53 2.58
CA ILE A 86 1.46 -13.87 4.00
C ILE A 86 2.01 -15.28 4.14
N ILE A 87 3.01 -15.45 5.01
CA ILE A 87 3.59 -16.77 5.32
C ILE A 87 3.14 -17.31 6.67
N THR A 88 2.74 -16.43 7.59
CA THR A 88 2.25 -16.84 8.91
C THR A 88 1.21 -15.84 9.39
N GLY A 89 0.12 -16.34 9.95
CA GLY A 89 -0.92 -15.55 10.61
C GLY A 89 -2.09 -15.23 9.70
N LYS A 90 -3.15 -14.73 10.33
CA LYS A 90 -4.34 -14.21 9.66
C LYS A 90 -4.40 -12.71 9.92
N PRO A 91 -4.52 -11.87 8.90
CA PRO A 91 -4.50 -10.42 9.11
C PRO A 91 -5.69 -9.95 9.95
N ALA A 92 -5.39 -9.15 10.96
CA ALA A 92 -6.35 -8.49 11.81
C ALA A 92 -5.78 -7.15 12.25
N LEU A 93 -6.60 -6.11 12.30
CA LEU A 93 -6.16 -4.78 12.70
C LEU A 93 -5.71 -4.75 14.15
N ASN A 94 -4.58 -4.10 14.39
CA ASN A 94 -4.12 -3.75 15.74
C ASN A 94 -4.46 -2.28 15.99
N PRO A 95 -5.50 -1.95 16.78
CA PRO A 95 -5.93 -0.57 16.97
C PRO A 95 -4.92 0.30 17.72
N GLU A 96 -3.93 -0.29 18.38
CA GLU A 96 -2.84 0.46 19.01
C GLU A 96 -1.80 0.94 18.00
N GLN A 97 -1.78 0.33 16.81
CA GLN A 97 -0.78 0.61 15.76
C GLN A 97 -1.37 1.29 14.53
N THR A 98 -2.68 1.21 14.33
CA THR A 98 -3.31 1.79 13.16
C THR A 98 -4.69 2.35 13.50
N SER A 99 -5.08 3.43 12.81
CA SER A 99 -6.42 4.01 12.89
C SER A 99 -7.35 3.51 11.78
N ALA A 100 -6.94 2.51 11.02
CA ALA A 100 -7.78 1.92 9.99
C ALA A 100 -9.10 1.41 10.57
N LEU A 101 -10.19 1.61 9.83
CA LEU A 101 -11.54 1.19 10.23
C LEU A 101 -11.77 -0.28 9.96
N ALA A 102 -11.20 -0.83 8.88
CA ALA A 102 -11.42 -2.21 8.48
C ALA A 102 -10.30 -2.70 7.57
N LEU A 103 -10.15 -4.02 7.51
CA LEU A 103 -9.42 -4.69 6.44
C LEU A 103 -10.42 -5.08 5.36
N VAL A 104 -10.02 -4.89 4.10
CA VAL A 104 -10.87 -5.18 2.96
C VAL A 104 -10.08 -6.02 1.96
N TRP A 105 -10.64 -7.15 1.55
CA TRP A 105 -10.14 -7.91 0.41
C TRP A 105 -10.90 -7.43 -0.81
N MET A 106 -10.30 -6.49 -1.54
CA MET A 106 -10.96 -5.80 -2.65
C MET A 106 -10.79 -6.58 -3.95
N PRO A 107 -11.89 -6.91 -4.65
CA PRO A 107 -11.77 -7.55 -5.96
C PRO A 107 -10.89 -6.73 -6.90
N LEU A 108 -9.98 -7.40 -7.61
CA LEU A 108 -9.05 -6.71 -8.53
C LEU A 108 -9.80 -5.90 -9.60
N VAL A 109 -10.98 -6.35 -10.00
CA VAL A 109 -11.80 -5.67 -11.03
C VAL A 109 -12.35 -4.33 -10.57
N ASP A 110 -12.33 -4.05 -9.27
CA ASP A 110 -12.87 -2.81 -8.69
C ASP A 110 -11.80 -1.78 -8.33
N LEU A 111 -10.53 -2.10 -8.46
CA LEU A 111 -9.43 -1.22 -8.00
C LEU A 111 -9.44 0.16 -8.66
N HIS A 112 -9.82 0.25 -9.92
CA HIS A 112 -9.82 1.52 -10.64
C HIS A 112 -10.85 2.53 -10.12
N GLU A 113 -11.83 2.09 -9.33
CA GLU A 113 -12.90 2.93 -8.80
C GLU A 113 -12.56 3.54 -7.44
N LEU A 114 -11.45 3.10 -6.81
CA LEU A 114 -11.12 3.49 -5.44
C LEU A 114 -10.30 4.77 -5.38
N ASP A 115 -10.50 5.52 -4.30
CA ASP A 115 -9.54 6.48 -3.83
C ASP A 115 -8.52 5.73 -2.97
N MET A 116 -7.29 5.65 -3.45
CA MET A 116 -6.24 4.87 -2.80
C MET A 116 -5.07 5.73 -2.31
N TYR A 117 -4.31 5.18 -1.39
CA TYR A 117 -3.03 5.72 -0.99
C TYR A 117 -1.97 4.60 -0.95
N PRO A 118 -0.93 4.68 -1.80
CA PRO A 118 -0.82 5.60 -2.95
C PRO A 118 -1.91 5.33 -3.99
N ASN A 119 -2.27 6.35 -4.75
CA ASN A 119 -3.40 6.29 -5.68
C ASN A 119 -3.01 5.59 -6.99
N VAL A 120 -2.88 4.28 -6.93
CA VAL A 120 -2.34 3.44 -8.03
C VAL A 120 -3.26 2.27 -8.40
N GLY A 121 -4.56 2.42 -8.11
CA GLY A 121 -5.52 1.32 -8.32
C GLY A 121 -5.59 0.85 -9.77
N ALA A 122 -5.65 1.76 -10.72
CA ALA A 122 -5.72 1.41 -12.14
C ALA A 122 -4.46 0.69 -12.61
N GLU A 123 -3.29 1.11 -12.15
CA GLU A 123 -2.00 0.51 -12.50
C GLU A 123 -1.89 -0.91 -11.94
N LEU A 124 -2.27 -1.10 -10.68
CA LEU A 124 -2.27 -2.43 -10.05
C LEU A 124 -3.27 -3.36 -10.73
N GLN A 125 -4.44 -2.85 -11.11
CA GLN A 125 -5.43 -3.63 -11.83
C GLN A 125 -4.87 -4.17 -13.14
N ARG A 126 -4.21 -3.32 -13.93
CA ARG A 126 -3.60 -3.74 -15.20
C ARG A 126 -2.45 -4.72 -14.98
N TYR A 127 -1.67 -4.53 -13.92
CA TYR A 127 -0.58 -5.43 -13.57
C TYR A 127 -1.11 -6.84 -13.29
N TYR A 128 -2.10 -6.95 -12.41
CA TYR A 128 -2.62 -8.25 -11.98
C TYR A 128 -3.55 -8.91 -12.98
N LEU A 129 -4.38 -8.15 -13.69
CA LEU A 129 -5.38 -8.72 -14.60
C LEU A 129 -4.87 -8.89 -16.02
N LYS A 130 -3.91 -8.06 -16.46
CA LYS A 130 -3.43 -8.04 -17.86
C LYS A 130 -1.93 -8.30 -17.98
N GLY A 131 -1.23 -8.55 -16.87
CA GLY A 131 0.20 -8.82 -16.89
C GLY A 131 1.04 -7.65 -17.38
N ARG A 132 0.56 -6.42 -17.25
CA ARG A 132 1.29 -5.23 -17.68
C ARG A 132 2.23 -4.75 -16.60
N ALA A 133 3.54 -4.82 -16.87
CA ALA A 133 4.55 -4.28 -15.96
C ALA A 133 4.33 -2.78 -15.74
N ILE A 134 4.66 -2.34 -14.52
CA ILE A 134 4.57 -0.92 -14.14
C ILE A 134 6.00 -0.39 -14.11
N ASP A 135 6.28 0.63 -14.93
CA ASP A 135 7.55 1.33 -14.89
C ASP A 135 7.51 2.39 -13.79
N TYR A 136 8.62 3.12 -13.63
CA TYR A 136 8.62 4.27 -12.75
C TYR A 136 7.53 5.25 -13.21
N MET A 137 6.56 5.49 -12.33
CA MET A 137 5.37 6.29 -12.65
C MET A 137 5.63 7.79 -12.68
N ARG A 138 6.78 8.24 -12.15
CA ARG A 138 7.01 9.65 -11.89
C ARG A 138 5.97 10.15 -10.90
N LYS A 139 5.27 11.22 -11.18
CA LYS A 139 4.28 11.80 -10.28
C LYS A 139 3.00 10.98 -10.25
N ILE A 140 2.66 10.49 -9.06
CA ILE A 140 1.38 9.81 -8.81
C ILE A 140 0.31 10.88 -8.61
N GLY A 141 -0.82 10.75 -9.30
CA GLY A 141 -1.96 11.66 -9.14
C GLY A 141 -2.70 11.38 -7.83
N GLN A 142 -2.28 12.01 -6.74
CA GLN A 142 -2.86 11.81 -5.42
C GLN A 142 -3.91 12.88 -5.12
N LYS A 143 -5.08 12.45 -4.61
CA LYS A 143 -6.09 13.35 -4.08
C LYS A 143 -5.80 13.63 -2.62
N TRP A 144 -6.12 14.84 -2.17
CA TRP A 144 -5.94 15.27 -0.79
C TRP A 144 -7.30 15.48 -0.12
N PHE A 145 -7.42 14.96 1.07
CA PHE A 145 -8.69 14.97 1.81
C PHE A 145 -8.57 15.74 3.13
#